data_2cd2f69836d7fcd93cf1d99f22c7c19b
#
_entry.id   2cd2f69836d7fcd93cf1d99f22c7c19b
#
_cell.length_a   1.000
_cell.length_b   1.000
_cell.length_c   1.000
_cell.angle_alpha   90.00
_cell.angle_beta   90.00
_cell.angle_gamma   90.00
#
_symmetry.space_group_name_H-M   'P 1'
#
loop_
_entity.id
_entity.type
_entity.pdbx_description
1 polymer ?
#
loop_
_entity_poly.entity_id
_entity_poly.type
_entity_poly.pdbx_seq_one_letter_code
_entity_poly.pdbx_strand_id
1 'polypeptide(L)'
;HNSIFRGKNLGTSYTSAMSKAIQNGTFDDLYVGDYLTINGTVYRIAGFNIIKNCGDNVSIGNNMCLVPDSALYNAQMHNTDSGQYTEGSAANTTTGAYANSDMRTSNLAQATQKIVNDFGSSHVISYRDILPNATADGKSSGWAWYDCKVELMSEVMVYGTKVWANSGYEVGCINSQLPLFALAPEYIHRRFDYWLRGVGSATYFALVTGRGYAGTSYASYSGGVRPLFFVN
;
A
#
# COMPACT_ATOMS: atom_id res chain seq x y z
N HIS A 1 -0.52 -21.07 3.65
CA HIS A 1 -0.31 -20.23 2.47
C HIS A 1 0.61 -19.03 2.75
N ASN A 2 0.49 -18.37 3.92
CA ASN A 2 1.35 -17.24 4.32
C ASN A 2 2.79 -17.60 4.71
N SER A 3 3.13 -18.88 4.81
CA SER A 3 4.46 -19.33 5.27
C SER A 3 5.31 -19.92 4.14
N ILE A 4 4.82 -19.92 2.90
CA ILE A 4 5.49 -20.54 1.75
C ILE A 4 5.58 -19.52 0.62
N PHE A 5 6.80 -19.17 0.23
CA PHE A 5 7.07 -18.41 -0.98
C PHE A 5 7.24 -19.35 -2.17
N ARG A 6 6.54 -19.08 -3.28
CA ARG A 6 6.66 -19.91 -4.50
C ARG A 6 7.10 -19.12 -5.72
N GLY A 7 6.48 -17.98 -6.02
CA GLY A 7 6.85 -17.14 -7.16
C GLY A 7 6.42 -17.65 -8.54
N LYS A 8 5.34 -18.45 -8.62
CA LYS A 8 4.79 -18.99 -9.87
C LYS A 8 4.03 -17.91 -10.65
N ASN A 9 4.19 -17.90 -11.98
CA ASN A 9 3.31 -17.14 -12.87
C ASN A 9 1.94 -17.84 -12.96
N LEU A 10 0.89 -17.12 -12.55
CA LEU A 10 -0.49 -17.61 -12.56
C LEU A 10 -1.26 -17.22 -13.83
N GLY A 11 -0.61 -16.49 -14.76
CA GLY A 11 -1.21 -16.09 -16.03
C GLY A 11 -1.48 -14.59 -16.14
N THR A 12 -2.40 -14.24 -17.04
CA THR A 12 -2.64 -12.87 -17.49
C THR A 12 -4.00 -12.31 -17.09
N SER A 13 -4.74 -13.05 -16.26
CA SER A 13 -6.07 -12.61 -15.79
C SER A 13 -6.40 -13.16 -14.40
N TYR A 14 -7.15 -12.39 -13.64
CA TYR A 14 -7.78 -12.86 -12.41
C TYR A 14 -9.01 -13.69 -12.76
N THR A 15 -9.03 -14.96 -12.36
CA THR A 15 -10.05 -15.92 -12.81
C THR A 15 -11.14 -16.15 -11.76
N SER A 16 -12.31 -16.60 -12.21
CA SER A 16 -13.40 -17.03 -11.31
C SER A 16 -12.99 -18.20 -10.40
N ALA A 17 -12.07 -19.07 -10.85
CA ALA A 17 -11.55 -20.15 -10.03
C ALA A 17 -10.71 -19.62 -8.87
N MET A 18 -9.84 -18.63 -9.11
CA MET A 18 -9.08 -17.94 -8.06
C MET A 18 -10.01 -17.25 -7.06
N SER A 19 -11.00 -16.50 -7.55
CA SER A 19 -11.99 -15.85 -6.69
C SER A 19 -12.71 -16.85 -5.78
N LYS A 20 -13.19 -17.96 -6.34
CA LYS A 20 -13.84 -19.03 -5.55
C LYS A 20 -12.92 -19.65 -4.51
N ALA A 21 -11.66 -19.93 -4.87
CA ALA A 21 -10.68 -20.49 -3.94
C ALA A 21 -10.41 -19.53 -2.77
N ILE A 22 -10.36 -18.22 -3.03
CA ILE A 22 -10.19 -17.20 -1.99
C ILE A 22 -11.45 -17.14 -1.12
N GLN A 23 -12.65 -16.97 -1.72
CA GLN A 23 -13.91 -16.86 -0.98
C GLN A 23 -14.16 -18.07 -0.06
N ASN A 24 -13.84 -19.27 -0.55
CA ASN A 24 -13.97 -20.52 0.22
C ASN A 24 -12.86 -20.68 1.29
N GLY A 25 -11.78 -19.89 1.21
CA GLY A 25 -10.64 -19.98 2.13
C GLY A 25 -9.75 -21.20 1.89
N THR A 26 -9.89 -21.87 0.75
CA THR A 26 -9.01 -22.98 0.37
C THR A 26 -7.70 -22.51 -0.23
N PHE A 27 -7.71 -21.36 -0.93
CA PHE A 27 -6.55 -20.79 -1.63
C PHE A 27 -5.84 -21.80 -2.54
N ASP A 28 -6.62 -22.63 -3.24
CA ASP A 28 -6.12 -23.74 -4.07
C ASP A 28 -5.12 -23.22 -5.11
N ASP A 29 -3.90 -23.78 -5.08
CA ASP A 29 -2.76 -23.42 -5.94
C ASP A 29 -2.40 -21.92 -5.93
N LEU A 30 -2.62 -21.22 -4.80
CA LEU A 30 -2.22 -19.84 -4.56
C LEU A 30 -1.24 -19.78 -3.38
N TYR A 31 -0.07 -19.16 -3.59
CA TYR A 31 0.99 -19.01 -2.58
C TYR A 31 1.56 -17.60 -2.58
N VAL A 32 2.17 -17.22 -1.46
CA VAL A 32 2.90 -15.94 -1.37
C VAL A 32 3.99 -15.89 -2.44
N GLY A 33 4.13 -14.75 -3.10
CA GLY A 33 5.10 -14.55 -4.16
C GLY A 33 4.62 -14.93 -5.57
N ASP A 34 3.56 -15.73 -5.71
CA ASP A 34 2.95 -15.97 -7.02
C ASP A 34 2.44 -14.66 -7.61
N TYR A 35 2.36 -14.59 -8.94
CA TYR A 35 2.02 -13.34 -9.60
C TYR A 35 1.15 -13.51 -10.83
N LEU A 36 0.41 -12.46 -11.13
CA LEU A 36 -0.36 -12.26 -12.35
C LEU A 36 0.29 -11.15 -13.17
N THR A 37 0.36 -11.28 -14.48
CA THR A 37 0.76 -10.19 -15.39
C THR A 37 -0.45 -9.72 -16.18
N ILE A 38 -1.12 -8.68 -15.70
CA ILE A 38 -2.35 -8.16 -16.30
C ILE A 38 -2.06 -6.80 -16.94
N ASN A 39 -2.37 -6.67 -18.23
CA ASN A 39 -2.15 -5.43 -19.00
C ASN A 39 -0.73 -4.85 -18.80
N GLY A 40 0.29 -5.72 -18.81
CA GLY A 40 1.70 -5.35 -18.68
C GLY A 40 2.16 -5.05 -17.25
N THR A 41 1.29 -5.16 -16.25
CA THR A 41 1.65 -4.97 -14.84
C THR A 41 1.73 -6.32 -14.12
N VAL A 42 2.85 -6.54 -13.42
CA VAL A 42 3.01 -7.71 -12.53
C VAL A 42 2.45 -7.38 -11.17
N TYR A 43 1.42 -8.10 -10.77
CA TYR A 43 0.81 -8.04 -9.44
C TYR A 43 1.18 -9.31 -8.66
N ARG A 44 1.82 -9.13 -7.52
CA ARG A 44 2.35 -10.24 -6.70
C ARG A 44 1.54 -10.44 -5.44
N ILE A 45 1.28 -11.71 -5.10
CA ILE A 45 0.59 -12.07 -3.86
C ILE A 45 1.49 -11.75 -2.68
N ALA A 46 1.03 -10.82 -1.84
CA ALA A 46 1.74 -10.35 -0.65
C ALA A 46 1.30 -11.08 0.63
N GLY A 47 0.13 -11.70 0.62
CA GLY A 47 -0.38 -12.48 1.73
C GLY A 47 -1.85 -12.82 1.60
N PHE A 48 -2.35 -13.60 2.54
CA PHE A 48 -3.74 -14.06 2.59
C PHE A 48 -4.38 -13.71 3.92
N ASN A 49 -5.66 -13.34 3.90
CA ASN A 49 -6.45 -13.04 5.09
C ASN A 49 -5.90 -11.89 5.96
N ILE A 50 -5.17 -10.96 5.33
CA ILE A 50 -4.49 -9.85 6.03
C ILE A 50 -5.51 -8.92 6.69
N ILE A 51 -6.65 -8.66 6.05
CA ILE A 51 -7.72 -7.80 6.56
C ILE A 51 -8.96 -8.59 7.01
N LYS A 52 -8.85 -9.89 7.18
CA LYS A 52 -9.98 -10.71 7.61
C LYS A 52 -10.46 -10.26 8.99
N ASN A 53 -11.77 -10.03 9.11
CA ASN A 53 -12.42 -9.49 10.31
C ASN A 53 -11.94 -8.08 10.74
N CYS A 54 -11.31 -7.34 9.83
CA CYS A 54 -10.89 -5.97 10.05
C CYS A 54 -12.06 -4.99 9.82
N GLY A 55 -12.10 -3.91 10.58
CA GLY A 55 -13.07 -2.83 10.41
C GLY A 55 -13.93 -2.58 11.64
N ASP A 56 -14.56 -1.42 11.67
CA ASP A 56 -15.45 -0.95 12.75
C ASP A 56 -16.92 -1.33 12.52
N ASN A 57 -17.32 -1.58 11.27
CA ASN A 57 -18.73 -1.82 10.91
C ASN A 57 -18.94 -2.89 9.84
N VAL A 58 -17.87 -3.42 9.24
CA VAL A 58 -17.92 -4.42 8.18
C VAL A 58 -16.96 -5.56 8.50
N SER A 59 -17.47 -6.79 8.50
CA SER A 59 -16.63 -7.98 8.61
C SER A 59 -16.13 -8.37 7.22
N ILE A 60 -14.83 -8.27 7.00
CA ILE A 60 -14.17 -8.72 5.78
C ILE A 60 -13.94 -10.23 5.86
N GLY A 61 -14.38 -10.94 4.83
CA GLY A 61 -14.17 -12.39 4.68
C GLY A 61 -12.75 -12.76 4.26
N ASN A 62 -12.62 -13.94 3.67
CA ASN A 62 -11.33 -14.37 3.12
C ASN A 62 -10.87 -13.42 2.00
N ASN A 63 -9.58 -13.14 1.96
CA ASN A 63 -9.00 -12.17 1.03
C ASN A 63 -7.56 -12.53 0.65
N MET A 64 -7.14 -12.04 -0.50
CA MET A 64 -5.78 -12.09 -0.98
C MET A 64 -5.24 -10.67 -1.18
N CYS A 65 -4.10 -10.38 -0.56
CA CYS A 65 -3.38 -9.12 -0.68
C CYS A 65 -2.44 -9.16 -1.87
N LEU A 66 -2.44 -8.11 -2.69
CA LEU A 66 -1.58 -7.95 -3.85
C LEU A 66 -0.83 -6.63 -3.80
N VAL A 67 0.40 -6.64 -4.33
CA VAL A 67 1.22 -5.45 -4.56
C VAL A 67 1.81 -5.50 -5.97
N PRO A 68 1.93 -4.39 -6.71
CA PRO A 68 2.64 -4.39 -7.98
C PRO A 68 4.15 -4.54 -7.75
N ASP A 69 4.84 -5.20 -8.67
CA ASP A 69 6.30 -5.37 -8.63
C ASP A 69 7.04 -4.06 -8.92
N SER A 70 6.44 -3.15 -9.68
CA SER A 70 6.97 -1.84 -10.02
C SER A 70 6.02 -0.73 -9.56
N ALA A 71 6.53 0.49 -9.44
CA ALA A 71 5.66 1.64 -9.31
C ALA A 71 4.75 1.75 -10.54
N LEU A 72 3.48 2.05 -10.32
CA LEU A 72 2.51 2.24 -11.41
C LEU A 72 2.76 3.57 -12.14
N TYR A 73 3.17 4.58 -11.40
CA TYR A 73 3.56 5.92 -11.85
C TYR A 73 4.27 6.63 -10.69
N ASN A 74 4.71 7.88 -10.92
CA ASN A 74 5.22 8.76 -9.86
C ASN A 74 4.18 9.83 -9.53
N ALA A 75 4.07 10.17 -8.23
CA ALA A 75 3.23 11.25 -7.73
C ALA A 75 3.78 11.84 -6.44
N GLN A 76 3.23 12.98 -6.03
CA GLN A 76 3.58 13.70 -4.80
C GLN A 76 2.61 13.35 -3.69
N MET A 77 3.06 13.42 -2.44
CA MET A 77 2.15 13.29 -1.28
C MET A 77 1.27 14.54 -1.14
N HIS A 78 1.84 15.73 -1.35
CA HIS A 78 1.10 16.97 -1.56
C HIS A 78 1.59 17.63 -2.86
N ASN A 79 0.65 17.97 -3.72
CA ASN A 79 0.94 18.48 -5.05
C ASN A 79 1.48 19.91 -4.99
N THR A 80 2.50 20.19 -5.79
CA THR A 80 2.88 21.56 -6.17
C THR A 80 2.10 21.99 -7.40
N ASP A 81 1.90 23.29 -7.59
CA ASP A 81 1.21 23.82 -8.79
C ASP A 81 1.88 23.39 -10.08
N SER A 82 3.23 23.31 -10.08
CA SER A 82 4.02 22.86 -11.23
C SER A 82 4.15 21.33 -11.36
N GLY A 83 3.69 20.56 -10.38
CA GLY A 83 3.95 19.11 -10.30
C GLY A 83 5.42 18.76 -10.04
N GLN A 84 6.27 19.73 -9.78
CA GLN A 84 7.71 19.58 -9.57
C GLN A 84 8.07 19.68 -8.10
N TYR A 85 9.04 18.87 -7.67
CA TYR A 85 9.65 19.03 -6.35
C TYR A 85 10.29 20.41 -6.23
N THR A 86 9.99 21.11 -5.13
CA THR A 86 10.64 22.36 -4.77
C THR A 86 10.82 22.41 -3.25
N GLU A 87 12.08 22.40 -2.82
CA GLU A 87 12.41 22.53 -1.41
C GLU A 87 11.86 23.84 -0.84
N GLY A 88 11.25 23.77 0.34
CA GLY A 88 10.64 24.94 1.00
C GLY A 88 9.31 25.39 0.43
N SER A 89 8.71 24.69 -0.54
CA SER A 89 7.39 25.02 -1.06
C SER A 89 6.29 24.78 -0.01
N ALA A 90 5.14 25.47 -0.14
CA ALA A 90 3.98 25.28 0.72
C ALA A 90 3.41 23.85 0.67
N ALA A 91 3.65 23.10 -0.42
CA ALA A 91 3.28 21.70 -0.55
C ALA A 91 4.16 20.75 0.28
N ASN A 92 5.29 21.23 0.84
CA ASN A 92 6.13 20.45 1.76
C ASN A 92 5.53 20.48 3.16
N THR A 93 4.39 19.86 3.33
CA THR A 93 3.69 19.72 4.60
C THR A 93 3.22 18.30 4.79
N THR A 94 3.13 17.86 6.03
CA THR A 94 2.54 16.58 6.42
C THR A 94 1.27 16.76 7.25
N THR A 95 0.78 18.00 7.35
CA THR A 95 -0.47 18.33 8.05
C THR A 95 -1.62 17.49 7.51
N GLY A 96 -2.37 16.84 8.40
CA GLY A 96 -3.44 15.91 8.04
C GLY A 96 -2.95 14.48 7.68
N ALA A 97 -1.64 14.26 7.72
CA ALA A 97 -0.99 12.98 7.41
C ALA A 97 -1.40 12.39 6.05
N TYR A 98 -1.18 11.09 5.86
CA TYR A 98 -1.57 10.38 4.64
C TYR A 98 -3.09 10.43 4.40
N ALA A 99 -3.89 10.35 5.47
CA ALA A 99 -5.35 10.32 5.38
C ALA A 99 -5.93 11.50 4.57
N ASN A 100 -5.34 12.69 4.71
CA ASN A 100 -5.80 13.92 4.06
C ASN A 100 -4.80 14.44 3.00
N SER A 101 -3.82 13.65 2.62
CA SER A 101 -2.85 14.03 1.58
C SER A 101 -3.49 14.03 0.18
N ASP A 102 -2.93 14.82 -0.75
CA ASP A 102 -3.30 14.78 -2.16
C ASP A 102 -3.04 13.38 -2.77
N MET A 103 -2.03 12.68 -2.26
CA MET A 103 -1.77 11.30 -2.65
C MET A 103 -3.03 10.44 -2.46
N ARG A 104 -3.61 10.44 -1.26
CA ARG A 104 -4.76 9.60 -0.96
C ARG A 104 -6.06 10.13 -1.56
N THR A 105 -6.30 11.42 -1.49
CA THR A 105 -7.59 12.03 -1.90
C THR A 105 -7.71 12.24 -3.41
N SER A 106 -6.61 12.25 -4.14
CA SER A 106 -6.57 12.56 -5.58
C SER A 106 -5.64 11.63 -6.36
N ASN A 107 -4.34 11.55 -6.00
CA ASN A 107 -3.33 10.93 -6.86
C ASN A 107 -3.48 9.41 -6.98
N LEU A 108 -4.02 8.72 -5.96
CA LEU A 108 -4.30 7.28 -5.99
C LEU A 108 -5.51 6.90 -6.86
N ALA A 109 -6.31 7.85 -7.34
CA ALA A 109 -7.44 7.56 -8.20
C ALA A 109 -7.03 6.84 -9.48
N GLN A 110 -5.87 7.19 -10.08
CA GLN A 110 -5.32 6.53 -11.26
C GLN A 110 -4.96 5.06 -10.97
N ALA A 111 -4.31 4.77 -9.84
CA ALA A 111 -4.00 3.41 -9.41
C ALA A 111 -5.27 2.59 -9.15
N THR A 112 -6.24 3.18 -8.46
CA THR A 112 -7.53 2.56 -8.18
C THR A 112 -8.26 2.19 -9.48
N GLN A 113 -8.33 3.12 -10.44
CA GLN A 113 -8.97 2.87 -11.72
C GLN A 113 -8.30 1.73 -12.49
N LYS A 114 -6.94 1.75 -12.55
CA LYS A 114 -6.17 0.69 -13.19
C LYS A 114 -6.43 -0.67 -12.55
N ILE A 115 -6.34 -0.76 -11.23
CA ILE A 115 -6.52 -2.01 -10.49
C ILE A 115 -7.94 -2.55 -10.63
N VAL A 116 -8.95 -1.67 -10.56
CA VAL A 116 -10.36 -2.03 -10.77
C VAL A 116 -10.59 -2.54 -12.21
N ASN A 117 -9.95 -1.93 -13.21
CA ASN A 117 -10.04 -2.40 -14.59
C ASN A 117 -9.37 -3.78 -14.77
N ASP A 118 -8.22 -4.01 -14.11
CA ASP A 118 -7.45 -5.25 -14.24
C ASP A 118 -8.09 -6.44 -13.51
N PHE A 119 -8.73 -6.22 -12.37
CA PHE A 119 -9.30 -7.29 -11.52
C PHE A 119 -10.84 -7.38 -11.54
N GLY A 120 -11.52 -6.34 -11.98
CA GLY A 120 -12.97 -6.20 -11.89
C GLY A 120 -13.42 -5.52 -10.60
N SER A 121 -14.37 -4.60 -10.71
CA SER A 121 -14.85 -3.79 -9.58
C SER A 121 -15.49 -4.61 -8.46
N SER A 122 -16.07 -5.76 -8.78
CA SER A 122 -16.70 -6.68 -7.81
C SER A 122 -15.69 -7.47 -6.98
N HIS A 123 -14.45 -7.59 -7.45
CA HIS A 123 -13.41 -8.38 -6.80
C HIS A 123 -12.47 -7.54 -5.93
N VAL A 124 -12.29 -6.26 -6.27
CA VAL A 124 -11.43 -5.37 -5.46
C VAL A 124 -12.19 -4.91 -4.22
N ILE A 125 -11.72 -5.37 -3.05
CA ILE A 125 -12.42 -5.19 -1.78
C ILE A 125 -12.31 -3.75 -1.29
N SER A 126 -13.45 -3.18 -0.87
CA SER A 126 -13.47 -1.99 -0.02
C SER A 126 -13.48 -2.44 1.45
N TYR A 127 -12.67 -1.80 2.28
CA TYR A 127 -12.53 -2.14 3.69
C TYR A 127 -12.38 -0.89 4.55
N ARG A 128 -12.49 -1.06 5.86
CA ARG A 128 -12.28 0.02 6.82
C ARG A 128 -10.92 -0.15 7.48
N ASP A 129 -10.14 0.94 7.56
CA ASP A 129 -8.86 0.97 8.28
C ASP A 129 -8.76 2.25 9.10
N ILE A 130 -7.92 2.19 10.12
CA ILE A 130 -7.57 3.34 10.95
C ILE A 130 -6.38 4.06 10.30
N LEU A 131 -6.54 5.35 10.08
CA LEU A 131 -5.45 6.20 9.59
C LEU A 131 -5.20 7.33 10.58
N PRO A 132 -3.92 7.58 10.91
CA PRO A 132 -3.56 8.70 11.79
C PRO A 132 -3.74 10.04 11.12
N ASN A 133 -3.95 11.07 11.94
CA ASN A 133 -3.88 12.46 11.54
C ASN A 133 -2.58 13.09 12.04
N ALA A 134 -2.18 14.23 11.50
CA ALA A 134 -0.98 14.98 11.89
C ALA A 134 -1.26 16.46 12.13
N THR A 135 -0.59 16.98 13.16
CA THR A 135 -0.45 18.43 13.36
C THR A 135 0.64 19.01 12.45
N ALA A 136 0.73 20.34 12.38
CA ALA A 136 1.67 21.04 11.50
C ALA A 136 3.16 20.72 11.78
N ASP A 137 3.49 20.22 12.97
CA ASP A 137 4.84 19.78 13.33
C ASP A 137 5.14 18.29 12.97
N GLY A 138 4.20 17.61 12.32
CA GLY A 138 4.34 16.22 11.91
C GLY A 138 4.07 15.19 13.00
N LYS A 139 3.67 15.61 14.20
CA LYS A 139 3.28 14.65 15.26
C LYS A 139 1.88 14.12 15.00
N SER A 140 1.64 12.88 15.38
CA SER A 140 0.31 12.29 15.34
C SER A 140 -0.64 13.04 16.29
N SER A 141 -1.82 13.39 15.79
CA SER A 141 -2.88 14.08 16.55
C SER A 141 -4.12 13.21 16.77
N GLY A 142 -3.96 11.91 16.75
CA GLY A 142 -5.03 10.94 16.84
C GLY A 142 -5.27 10.21 15.53
N TRP A 143 -6.39 9.52 15.45
CA TRP A 143 -6.74 8.66 14.31
C TRP A 143 -8.26 8.60 14.12
N ALA A 144 -8.66 8.16 12.93
CA ALA A 144 -10.06 7.90 12.61
C ALA A 144 -10.18 6.69 11.67
N TRP A 145 -11.39 6.15 11.56
CA TRP A 145 -11.73 5.13 10.60
C TRP A 145 -12.00 5.75 9.22
N TYR A 146 -11.44 5.14 8.20
CA TYR A 146 -11.58 5.58 6.81
C TYR A 146 -12.03 4.42 5.91
N ASP A 147 -12.77 4.76 4.86
CA ASP A 147 -13.01 3.83 3.74
C ASP A 147 -11.75 3.71 2.91
N CYS A 148 -11.27 2.47 2.72
CA CYS A 148 -10.04 2.12 2.04
C CYS A 148 -10.32 1.15 0.91
N LYS A 149 -9.52 1.19 -0.15
CA LYS A 149 -9.62 0.26 -1.28
C LYS A 149 -8.26 -0.05 -1.90
N VAL A 150 -7.54 0.98 -2.35
CA VAL A 150 -6.17 0.93 -2.86
C VAL A 150 -5.40 1.97 -2.07
N GLU A 151 -4.43 1.53 -1.28
CA GLU A 151 -3.76 2.39 -0.30
C GLU A 151 -2.24 2.20 -0.36
N LEU A 152 -1.49 3.19 0.09
CA LEU A 152 -0.05 3.02 0.30
C LEU A 152 0.22 2.10 1.49
N MET A 153 1.34 1.40 1.45
CA MET A 153 1.82 0.58 2.56
C MET A 153 2.39 1.47 3.69
N SER A 154 2.40 0.93 4.91
CA SER A 154 3.15 1.50 6.04
C SER A 154 4.55 0.88 6.13
N GLU A 155 5.44 1.49 6.93
CA GLU A 155 6.75 0.89 7.23
C GLU A 155 6.62 -0.48 7.90
N VAL A 156 5.62 -0.65 8.79
CA VAL A 156 5.36 -1.94 9.45
C VAL A 156 5.02 -3.03 8.44
N MET A 157 4.21 -2.73 7.42
CA MET A 157 3.87 -3.68 6.36
C MET A 157 5.08 -4.11 5.54
N VAL A 158 6.05 -3.23 5.36
CA VAL A 158 7.26 -3.50 4.55
C VAL A 158 8.38 -4.09 5.40
N TYR A 159 8.67 -3.52 6.57
CA TYR A 159 9.85 -3.85 7.38
C TYR A 159 9.54 -4.61 8.67
N GLY A 160 8.27 -4.76 9.04
CA GLY A 160 7.85 -5.36 10.31
C GLY A 160 7.96 -4.42 11.50
N THR A 161 8.44 -3.21 11.30
CA THR A 161 8.58 -2.16 12.32
C THR A 161 8.54 -0.78 11.68
N LYS A 162 8.26 0.25 12.49
CA LYS A 162 8.52 1.62 12.06
C LYS A 162 10.03 1.91 12.12
N VAL A 163 10.50 2.76 11.23
CA VAL A 163 11.92 3.19 11.16
C VAL A 163 12.01 4.71 11.27
N TRP A 164 11.39 5.44 10.36
CA TRP A 164 11.42 6.89 10.30
C TRP A 164 10.09 7.55 10.69
N ALA A 165 8.97 6.82 10.60
CA ALA A 165 7.69 7.36 11.03
C ALA A 165 7.70 7.69 12.53
N ASN A 166 7.11 8.83 12.88
CA ASN A 166 6.90 9.22 14.27
C ASN A 166 5.98 8.24 14.99
N SER A 167 5.95 8.27 16.32
CA SER A 167 5.01 7.47 17.12
C SER A 167 3.58 7.85 16.78
N GLY A 168 2.70 6.83 16.70
CA GLY A 168 1.29 6.98 16.37
C GLY A 168 0.95 6.83 14.89
N TYR A 169 1.93 6.53 14.02
CA TYR A 169 1.69 6.22 12.60
C TYR A 169 1.68 4.73 12.29
N GLU A 170 1.93 3.88 13.26
CA GLU A 170 1.87 2.43 13.17
C GLU A 170 0.47 1.84 13.45
N VAL A 171 -0.53 2.68 13.71
CA VAL A 171 -1.91 2.24 13.93
C VAL A 171 -2.57 1.76 12.64
N GLY A 172 -3.54 0.86 12.78
CA GLY A 172 -4.30 0.31 11.66
C GLY A 172 -4.60 -1.17 11.84
N CYS A 173 -5.38 -1.73 10.95
CA CYS A 173 -5.69 -3.16 10.95
C CYS A 173 -4.49 -4.03 10.58
N ILE A 174 -3.57 -3.50 9.77
CA ILE A 174 -2.37 -4.21 9.32
C ILE A 174 -1.17 -3.69 10.11
N ASN A 175 -0.83 -4.39 11.18
CA ASN A 175 0.23 -4.04 12.11
C ASN A 175 1.36 -5.07 12.17
N SER A 176 1.55 -5.83 11.10
CA SER A 176 2.63 -6.81 10.93
C SER A 176 3.22 -6.72 9.53
N GLN A 177 4.44 -7.26 9.37
CA GLN A 177 5.07 -7.35 8.05
C GLN A 177 4.24 -8.23 7.11
N LEU A 178 4.07 -7.79 5.87
CA LEU A 178 3.41 -8.62 4.85
C LEU A 178 4.25 -9.87 4.59
N PRO A 179 3.62 -11.06 4.50
CA PRO A 179 4.32 -12.32 4.28
C PRO A 179 5.31 -12.31 3.11
N LEU A 180 4.97 -11.61 2.02
CA LEU A 180 5.89 -11.45 0.89
C LEU A 180 7.24 -10.88 1.31
N PHE A 181 7.24 -9.80 2.05
CA PHE A 181 8.47 -9.10 2.44
C PHE A 181 9.23 -9.82 3.56
N ALA A 182 8.52 -10.59 4.39
CA ALA A 182 9.14 -11.44 5.41
C ALA A 182 9.85 -12.66 4.80
N LEU A 183 9.25 -13.27 3.77
CA LEU A 183 9.76 -14.49 3.13
C LEU A 183 10.76 -14.20 2.00
N ALA A 184 10.62 -13.06 1.33
CA ALA A 184 11.40 -12.68 0.15
C ALA A 184 11.72 -11.18 0.17
N PRO A 185 12.64 -10.72 1.05
CA PRO A 185 12.95 -9.31 1.24
C PRO A 185 13.51 -8.63 -0.02
N GLU A 186 13.98 -9.36 -1.00
CA GLU A 186 14.38 -8.83 -2.32
C GLU A 186 13.23 -8.13 -3.05
N TYR A 187 11.98 -8.40 -2.71
CA TYR A 187 10.81 -7.67 -3.26
C TYR A 187 10.57 -6.32 -2.60
N ILE A 188 11.28 -5.99 -1.51
CA ILE A 188 11.36 -4.62 -0.98
C ILE A 188 12.20 -3.75 -1.90
N HIS A 189 13.31 -4.28 -2.41
CA HIS A 189 14.34 -3.61 -3.18
C HIS A 189 13.98 -3.58 -4.67
N ARG A 190 13.37 -2.48 -5.15
CA ARG A 190 12.87 -2.42 -6.53
C ARG A 190 13.64 -1.47 -7.46
N ARG A 191 14.77 -0.89 -6.98
CA ARG A 191 15.61 0.09 -7.69
C ARG A 191 14.90 1.39 -8.09
N PHE A 192 13.80 1.71 -7.40
CA PHE A 192 13.11 2.99 -7.45
C PHE A 192 12.61 3.35 -6.06
N ASP A 193 12.50 4.64 -5.76
CA ASP A 193 11.89 5.10 -4.53
C ASP A 193 10.38 4.95 -4.63
N TYR A 194 9.73 4.48 -3.55
CA TYR A 194 8.28 4.43 -3.50
C TYR A 194 7.73 4.85 -2.13
N TRP A 195 6.63 5.57 -2.19
CA TRP A 195 6.02 6.14 -1.01
C TRP A 195 5.46 5.12 -0.05
N LEU A 196 5.60 5.43 1.25
CA LEU A 196 4.88 4.82 2.36
C LEU A 196 4.01 5.88 3.04
N ARG A 197 3.06 5.44 3.85
CA ARG A 197 2.06 6.34 4.46
C ARG A 197 2.47 6.99 5.77
N GLY A 198 3.62 6.63 6.34
CA GLY A 198 4.10 7.18 7.63
C GLY A 198 4.63 8.60 7.51
N VAL A 199 4.48 9.38 8.58
CA VAL A 199 5.01 10.75 8.68
C VAL A 199 6.25 10.76 9.55
N GLY A 200 7.37 11.27 9.00
CA GLY A 200 8.65 11.36 9.71
C GLY A 200 8.92 12.74 10.34
N SER A 201 8.35 13.81 9.79
CA SER A 201 8.51 15.19 10.30
C SER A 201 7.41 16.09 9.76
N ALA A 202 7.49 17.39 10.07
CA ALA A 202 6.57 18.41 9.54
C ALA A 202 6.49 18.48 8.01
N THR A 203 7.51 17.99 7.31
CA THR A 203 7.64 18.10 5.84
C THR A 203 7.92 16.79 5.14
N TYR A 204 8.27 15.71 5.88
CA TYR A 204 8.70 14.44 5.32
C TYR A 204 7.71 13.31 5.55
N PHE A 205 7.38 12.59 4.47
CA PHE A 205 6.77 11.26 4.55
C PHE A 205 7.83 10.16 4.42
N ALA A 206 7.54 9.00 5.01
CA ALA A 206 8.35 7.81 4.84
C ALA A 206 8.28 7.26 3.41
N LEU A 207 9.35 6.66 2.95
CA LEU A 207 9.43 5.95 1.67
C LEU A 207 10.42 4.77 1.78
N VAL A 208 10.37 3.88 0.81
CA VAL A 208 11.43 2.92 0.54
C VAL A 208 12.32 3.51 -0.53
N THR A 209 13.62 3.58 -0.27
CA THR A 209 14.59 4.08 -1.27
C THR A 209 14.83 3.05 -2.36
N GLY A 210 15.34 3.47 -3.51
CA GLY A 210 15.70 2.59 -4.62
C GLY A 210 16.74 1.52 -4.27
N ARG A 211 17.41 1.66 -3.13
CA ARG A 211 18.34 0.66 -2.57
C ARG A 211 17.69 -0.28 -1.56
N GLY A 212 16.38 -0.08 -1.25
CA GLY A 212 15.59 -0.95 -0.39
C GLY A 212 15.61 -0.64 1.11
N TYR A 213 16.35 0.37 1.56
CA TYR A 213 16.29 0.79 2.95
C TYR A 213 15.18 1.84 3.17
N ALA A 214 14.71 1.93 4.40
CA ALA A 214 13.75 2.94 4.81
C ALA A 214 14.37 4.34 4.71
N GLY A 215 13.62 5.29 4.16
CA GLY A 215 14.02 6.69 4.03
C GLY A 215 12.83 7.61 4.20
N THR A 216 13.07 8.89 3.99
CA THR A 216 12.05 9.94 3.98
C THR A 216 12.30 10.90 2.84
N SER A 217 11.27 11.59 2.38
CA SER A 217 11.41 12.70 1.44
C SER A 217 10.33 13.75 1.65
N TYR A 218 10.56 14.92 1.09
CA TYR A 218 9.59 16.02 1.11
C TYR A 218 8.25 15.61 0.51
N ALA A 219 7.16 16.06 1.10
CA ALA A 219 5.80 15.77 0.64
C ALA A 219 5.56 16.11 -0.85
N SER A 220 6.28 17.11 -1.38
CA SER A 220 6.24 17.52 -2.79
C SER A 220 7.24 16.77 -3.69
N TYR A 221 7.99 15.79 -3.18
CA TYR A 221 8.83 14.92 -4.00
C TYR A 221 7.97 13.99 -4.88
N SER A 222 8.36 13.78 -6.13
CA SER A 222 7.67 12.88 -7.05
C SER A 222 8.22 11.46 -6.91
N GLY A 223 7.68 10.71 -5.98
CA GLY A 223 8.08 9.33 -5.69
C GLY A 223 7.13 8.30 -6.30
N GLY A 224 7.59 7.06 -6.40
CA GLY A 224 6.83 5.95 -6.98
C GLY A 224 5.56 5.63 -6.18
N VAL A 225 4.48 5.36 -6.89
CA VAL A 225 3.21 4.87 -6.33
C VAL A 225 3.18 3.36 -6.48
N ARG A 226 3.40 2.66 -5.37
CA ARG A 226 3.37 1.20 -5.25
C ARG A 226 2.38 0.81 -4.15
N PRO A 227 1.08 0.77 -4.46
CA PRO A 227 0.05 0.52 -3.47
C PRO A 227 -0.13 -0.95 -3.15
N LEU A 228 -0.89 -1.24 -2.10
CA LEU A 228 -1.50 -2.54 -1.86
C LEU A 228 -3.01 -2.48 -2.10
N PHE A 229 -3.59 -3.63 -2.38
CA PHE A 229 -5.04 -3.81 -2.49
C PHE A 229 -5.41 -5.27 -2.20
N PHE A 230 -6.70 -5.51 -2.01
CA PHE A 230 -7.23 -6.83 -1.66
C PHE A 230 -8.30 -7.27 -2.65
N VAL A 231 -8.33 -8.59 -2.92
CA VAL A 231 -9.33 -9.23 -3.78
C VAL A 231 -9.94 -10.46 -3.11
N ASN A 232 -11.17 -10.80 -3.57
CA ASN A 232 -11.89 -12.02 -3.17
C ASN A 232 -12.64 -12.67 -4.33
#